data_d22a69b08d9d6572979aced64892124d
#
_entry.id   d22a69b08d9d6572979aced64892124d
#
_cell.length_a   1.000
_cell.length_b   1.000
_cell.length_c   1.000
_cell.angle_alpha   90.00
_cell.angle_beta   90.00
_cell.angle_gamma   90.00
#
_symmetry.space_group_name_H-M   'P 1'
#
loop_
_entity.id
_entity.type
_entity.pdbx_description
1 polymer ?
#
loop_
_entity_poly.entity_id
_entity_poly.type
_entity_poly.pdbx_seq_one_letter_code
_entity_poly.pdbx_strand_id
1 'polypeptide(L)'
;LAFIYLDEFLVPMQGGDMADFLHRFAEADEVSLHWMNYGDNGAFTRPDGLVTEFFTAHARFLNHTVKSIVRPEAVINFKPFGSNHYIPVRGKSVNEYGKPVDFMLNFNISADKARVNHYITKSFAEFLNKKGRGHPEGTPIDYGYYFFHNENDVKNDMSMQRFLPELKRRMAQSPLPNVPLPRLPDLPETFADFYFTPEDVSRILGREFSEPVSFYETEQLWRKRLRPVYAAPAETAAGKDIKRQEK
;
A
#
# COMPACT_ATOMS: atom_id res chain seq x y z
N LEU A 1 -2.14 15.62 -13.53
CA LEU A 1 -2.68 15.75 -12.19
C LEU A 1 -2.81 14.37 -11.54
N ALA A 2 -2.42 14.22 -10.27
CA ALA A 2 -2.63 13.01 -9.49
C ALA A 2 -3.12 13.39 -8.08
N PHE A 3 -4.02 12.58 -7.54
CA PHE A 3 -4.46 12.68 -6.14
C PHE A 3 -3.87 11.53 -5.35
N ILE A 4 -2.83 11.81 -4.61
CA ILE A 4 -2.12 10.82 -3.77
C ILE A 4 -2.23 11.21 -2.29
N TYR A 5 -2.24 10.21 -1.41
CA TYR A 5 -2.18 10.44 0.02
C TYR A 5 -0.76 10.80 0.48
N LEU A 6 -0.63 11.35 1.69
CA LEU A 6 0.67 11.72 2.27
C LEU A 6 1.60 10.52 2.53
N ASP A 7 1.08 9.33 2.47
CA ASP A 7 1.81 8.06 2.64
C ASP A 7 1.98 7.29 1.31
N GLU A 8 1.72 7.95 0.17
CA GLU A 8 1.88 7.39 -1.18
C GLU A 8 2.96 8.14 -1.97
N PHE A 9 3.80 7.41 -2.67
CA PHE A 9 4.88 7.97 -3.50
C PHE A 9 4.88 7.34 -4.88
N LEU A 10 4.84 8.19 -5.92
CA LEU A 10 4.95 7.75 -7.31
C LEU A 10 6.43 7.46 -7.61
N VAL A 11 6.74 6.25 -8.06
CA VAL A 11 8.12 5.79 -8.23
C VAL A 11 8.32 5.26 -9.63
N PRO A 12 9.12 5.94 -10.49
CA PRO A 12 9.57 5.38 -11.75
C PRO A 12 10.65 4.32 -11.47
N MET A 13 10.44 3.09 -11.96
CA MET A 13 11.31 1.95 -11.63
C MET A 13 12.50 1.81 -12.58
N GLN A 14 12.41 2.33 -13.81
CA GLN A 14 13.42 2.20 -14.86
C GLN A 14 14.40 3.38 -14.96
N GLY A 15 14.57 4.16 -13.88
CA GLY A 15 15.38 5.39 -13.91
C GLY A 15 14.57 6.62 -14.34
N GLY A 16 15.23 7.78 -14.42
CA GLY A 16 14.57 9.05 -14.71
C GLY A 16 13.63 9.53 -13.61
N ASP A 17 12.76 10.44 -13.95
CA ASP A 17 11.71 10.93 -13.09
C ASP A 17 10.30 10.55 -13.61
N MET A 18 9.26 11.01 -12.92
CA MET A 18 7.87 10.74 -13.34
C MET A 18 7.48 11.47 -14.62
N ALA A 19 8.10 12.61 -14.95
CA ALA A 19 7.85 13.29 -16.20
C ALA A 19 8.40 12.48 -17.38
N ASP A 20 9.62 11.96 -17.26
CA ASP A 20 10.23 11.06 -18.26
C ASP A 20 9.37 9.82 -18.50
N PHE A 21 8.83 9.25 -17.41
CA PHE A 21 7.91 8.11 -17.51
C PHE A 21 6.63 8.50 -18.28
N LEU A 22 5.99 9.59 -17.90
CA LEU A 22 4.70 10.03 -18.47
C LEU A 22 4.81 10.47 -19.94
N HIS A 23 5.95 10.97 -20.38
CA HIS A 23 6.17 11.31 -21.80
C HIS A 23 5.94 10.13 -22.75
N ARG A 24 6.10 8.90 -22.26
CA ARG A 24 5.84 7.66 -23.05
C ARG A 24 4.36 7.42 -23.30
N PHE A 25 3.48 8.14 -22.63
CA PHE A 25 2.02 8.01 -22.66
C PHE A 25 1.35 9.28 -23.20
N ALA A 26 1.97 9.93 -24.19
CA ALA A 26 1.46 11.17 -24.77
C ALA A 26 0.02 11.05 -25.32
N GLU A 27 -0.36 9.85 -25.77
CA GLU A 27 -1.69 9.54 -26.32
C GLU A 27 -2.71 9.05 -25.28
N ALA A 28 -2.31 8.96 -24.00
CA ALA A 28 -3.22 8.56 -22.92
C ALA A 28 -3.71 9.79 -22.15
N ASP A 29 -4.98 9.77 -21.76
CA ASP A 29 -5.58 10.79 -20.90
C ASP A 29 -5.44 10.45 -19.42
N GLU A 30 -5.23 9.16 -19.14
CA GLU A 30 -4.94 8.64 -17.82
C GLU A 30 -3.90 7.53 -17.87
N VAL A 31 -2.98 7.56 -16.89
CA VAL A 31 -2.07 6.46 -16.59
C VAL A 31 -2.30 6.02 -15.15
N SER A 32 -2.73 4.77 -14.97
CA SER A 32 -2.94 4.15 -13.67
C SER A 32 -1.73 3.33 -13.22
N LEU A 33 -1.30 3.54 -11.97
CA LEU A 33 -0.20 2.81 -11.36
C LEU A 33 -0.68 2.00 -10.15
N HIS A 34 -0.24 0.75 -10.06
CA HIS A 34 -0.59 -0.14 -8.95
C HIS A 34 0.13 0.21 -7.66
N TRP A 35 -0.50 -0.09 -6.54
CA TRP A 35 0.12 -0.01 -5.23
C TRP A 35 1.07 -1.16 -4.95
N MET A 36 2.22 -0.82 -4.36
CA MET A 36 3.04 -1.72 -3.57
C MET A 36 2.90 -1.32 -2.10
N ASN A 37 2.24 -2.16 -1.31
CA ASN A 37 2.06 -1.89 0.11
C ASN A 37 3.34 -2.21 0.88
N TYR A 38 3.73 -1.27 1.75
CA TYR A 38 4.87 -1.41 2.66
C TYR A 38 4.37 -1.67 4.07
N GLY A 39 5.00 -2.62 4.74
CA GLY A 39 4.75 -2.95 6.14
C GLY A 39 5.58 -2.09 7.09
N ASP A 40 5.55 -2.47 8.35
CA ASP A 40 6.15 -1.74 9.47
C ASP A 40 7.64 -2.01 9.70
N ASN A 41 8.27 -2.90 8.93
CA ASN A 41 9.64 -3.40 9.16
C ASN A 41 9.89 -3.93 10.60
N GLY A 42 8.84 -4.29 11.34
CA GLY A 42 8.92 -4.67 12.75
C GLY A 42 9.05 -3.48 13.71
N ALA A 43 8.75 -2.26 13.27
CA ALA A 43 8.82 -1.06 14.11
C ALA A 43 7.55 -0.90 14.96
N PHE A 44 7.69 -1.03 16.28
CA PHE A 44 6.62 -0.66 17.20
C PHE A 44 6.45 0.85 17.30
N THR A 45 7.54 1.57 17.57
CA THR A 45 7.57 3.03 17.63
C THR A 45 8.09 3.62 16.33
N ARG A 46 7.79 4.91 16.10
CA ARG A 46 8.28 5.61 14.91
C ARG A 46 9.82 5.66 14.94
N PRO A 47 10.50 5.15 13.89
CA PRO A 47 11.94 5.29 13.75
C PRO A 47 12.31 6.74 13.42
N ASP A 48 13.54 7.12 13.73
CA ASP A 48 14.11 8.37 13.29
C ASP A 48 14.34 8.38 11.77
N GLY A 49 14.20 9.55 11.14
CA GLY A 49 14.45 9.73 9.73
C GLY A 49 13.19 9.71 8.85
N LEU A 50 13.38 9.41 7.58
CA LEU A 50 12.32 9.48 6.59
C LEU A 50 11.57 8.13 6.47
N VAL A 51 10.26 8.20 6.27
CA VAL A 51 9.41 7.03 6.00
C VAL A 51 10.00 6.17 4.88
N THR A 52 10.39 6.80 3.78
CA THR A 52 10.95 6.15 2.59
C THR A 52 12.37 5.59 2.78
N GLU A 53 13.05 5.97 3.85
CA GLU A 53 14.39 5.49 4.21
C GLU A 53 14.32 4.24 5.08
N PHE A 54 13.40 4.23 6.03
CA PHE A 54 13.30 3.17 7.03
C PHE A 54 12.41 2.01 6.57
N PHE A 55 11.20 2.28 6.08
CA PHE A 55 10.26 1.23 5.70
C PHE A 55 10.61 0.68 4.32
N THR A 56 11.41 -0.36 4.28
CA THR A 56 11.91 -1.00 3.05
C THR A 56 11.36 -2.40 2.82
N ALA A 57 10.51 -2.90 3.73
CA ALA A 57 9.82 -4.17 3.56
C ALA A 57 8.42 -3.96 2.98
N HIS A 58 8.05 -4.80 2.02
CA HIS A 58 6.77 -4.68 1.34
C HIS A 58 6.12 -6.04 1.08
N ALA A 59 4.88 -6.02 0.63
CA ALA A 59 4.12 -7.16 0.17
C ALA A 59 4.86 -7.93 -0.93
N ARG A 60 4.68 -9.24 -0.98
CA ARG A 60 5.19 -10.07 -2.07
C ARG A 60 4.54 -9.73 -3.40
N PHE A 61 3.26 -9.39 -3.37
CA PHE A 61 2.46 -9.11 -4.55
C PHE A 61 1.97 -7.67 -4.54
N LEU A 62 1.84 -7.10 -5.73
CA LEU A 62 1.20 -5.81 -5.92
C LEU A 62 -0.28 -5.88 -5.53
N ASN A 63 -0.78 -4.78 -5.01
CA ASN A 63 -2.20 -4.62 -4.78
C ASN A 63 -2.92 -4.33 -6.11
N HIS A 64 -4.14 -4.83 -6.26
CA HIS A 64 -4.98 -4.56 -7.44
C HIS A 64 -5.44 -3.11 -7.54
N THR A 65 -5.39 -2.37 -6.43
CA THR A 65 -5.74 -0.95 -6.38
C THR A 65 -4.74 -0.13 -7.18
N VAL A 66 -5.28 0.83 -7.94
CA VAL A 66 -4.47 1.77 -8.71
C VAL A 66 -4.65 3.20 -8.24
N LYS A 67 -3.74 4.06 -8.66
CA LYS A 67 -3.87 5.52 -8.58
C LYS A 67 -3.72 6.12 -9.97
N SER A 68 -4.65 7.02 -10.29
CA SER A 68 -4.70 7.71 -11.58
C SER A 68 -3.79 8.92 -11.63
N ILE A 69 -3.06 9.05 -12.75
CA ILE A 69 -2.40 10.27 -13.17
C ILE A 69 -3.11 10.72 -14.44
N VAL A 70 -3.80 11.84 -14.40
CA VAL A 70 -4.73 12.29 -15.47
C VAL A 70 -4.31 13.59 -16.12
N ARG A 71 -4.70 13.77 -17.36
CA ARG A 71 -4.78 15.08 -18.01
C ARG A 71 -6.00 15.82 -17.47
N PRO A 72 -5.86 16.99 -16.83
CA PRO A 72 -6.99 17.70 -16.21
C PRO A 72 -8.15 17.98 -17.16
N GLU A 73 -7.81 18.33 -18.41
CA GLU A 73 -8.78 18.64 -19.47
C GLU A 73 -9.60 17.45 -19.96
N ALA A 74 -9.10 16.24 -19.72
CA ALA A 74 -9.80 15.01 -20.09
C ALA A 74 -10.75 14.48 -19.03
N VAL A 75 -10.68 14.99 -17.80
CA VAL A 75 -11.48 14.50 -16.68
C VAL A 75 -12.97 14.72 -16.95
N ILE A 76 -13.79 13.66 -16.76
CA ILE A 76 -15.25 13.72 -16.93
C ILE A 76 -15.89 14.29 -15.67
N ASN A 77 -15.58 13.70 -14.53
CA ASN A 77 -16.02 14.22 -13.24
C ASN A 77 -15.11 13.67 -12.10
N PHE A 78 -15.14 14.36 -10.94
CA PHE A 78 -14.41 13.98 -9.73
C PHE A 78 -15.27 13.24 -8.70
N LYS A 79 -16.47 12.77 -9.06
CA LYS A 79 -17.33 11.98 -8.19
C LYS A 79 -17.47 10.54 -8.67
N PRO A 80 -16.42 9.76 -8.76
CA PRO A 80 -16.56 8.35 -9.05
C PRO A 80 -16.76 7.64 -7.74
N PHE A 81 -17.94 7.21 -7.41
CA PHE A 81 -18.21 6.21 -6.39
C PHE A 81 -17.40 6.35 -5.07
N GLY A 82 -17.13 7.60 -4.65
CA GLY A 82 -16.40 7.90 -3.42
C GLY A 82 -14.89 7.61 -3.44
N SER A 83 -14.29 7.25 -4.56
CA SER A 83 -12.88 6.90 -4.64
C SER A 83 -12.06 7.93 -5.43
N ASN A 84 -10.94 8.39 -4.86
CA ASN A 84 -9.89 9.15 -5.54
C ASN A 84 -8.77 8.25 -6.10
N HIS A 85 -9.05 6.96 -6.25
CA HIS A 85 -8.12 5.98 -6.79
C HIS A 85 -8.14 5.94 -8.32
N TYR A 86 -9.34 5.97 -8.90
CA TYR A 86 -9.55 5.99 -10.34
C TYR A 86 -10.36 7.23 -10.74
N ILE A 87 -9.87 7.96 -11.70
CA ILE A 87 -10.50 9.20 -12.19
C ILE A 87 -10.94 8.99 -13.64
N PRO A 88 -12.26 8.97 -13.93
CA PRO A 88 -12.76 8.78 -15.28
C PRO A 88 -12.34 9.89 -16.23
N VAL A 89 -11.83 9.53 -17.40
CA VAL A 89 -11.45 10.44 -18.47
C VAL A 89 -12.23 10.15 -19.75
N ARG A 90 -12.27 11.13 -20.69
CA ARG A 90 -13.01 10.98 -21.98
C ARG A 90 -12.33 10.05 -22.95
N GLY A 91 -11.03 9.91 -22.87
CA GLY A 91 -10.22 9.16 -23.83
C GLY A 91 -9.60 7.91 -23.22
N LYS A 92 -8.33 7.68 -23.50
CA LYS A 92 -7.64 6.45 -23.10
C LYS A 92 -7.21 6.48 -21.64
N SER A 93 -7.67 5.48 -20.88
CA SER A 93 -7.16 5.13 -19.55
C SER A 93 -6.35 3.84 -19.65
N VAL A 94 -5.09 3.87 -19.23
CA VAL A 94 -4.15 2.76 -19.41
C VAL A 94 -3.28 2.54 -18.17
N ASN A 95 -2.75 1.31 -18.02
CA ASN A 95 -1.68 1.03 -17.07
C ASN A 95 -0.29 1.36 -17.67
N GLU A 96 0.78 1.10 -16.93
CA GLU A 96 2.17 1.35 -17.34
C GLU A 96 2.63 0.61 -18.62
N TYR A 97 1.87 -0.40 -19.09
CA TYR A 97 2.08 -1.13 -20.34
C TYR A 97 1.15 -0.70 -21.47
N GLY A 98 0.35 0.35 -21.26
CA GLY A 98 -0.63 0.79 -22.24
C GLY A 98 -1.87 -0.12 -22.35
N LYS A 99 -2.09 -0.99 -21.37
CA LYS A 99 -3.29 -1.85 -21.32
C LYS A 99 -4.45 -1.07 -20.70
N PRO A 100 -5.69 -1.25 -21.20
CA PRO A 100 -6.84 -0.53 -20.68
C PRO A 100 -7.06 -0.71 -19.18
N VAL A 101 -7.48 0.37 -18.53
CA VAL A 101 -7.92 0.42 -17.13
C VAL A 101 -9.26 1.14 -17.12
N ASP A 102 -10.25 0.59 -16.44
CA ASP A 102 -11.64 1.10 -16.41
C ASP A 102 -12.21 1.25 -14.99
N PHE A 103 -11.44 0.84 -13.98
CA PHE A 103 -11.86 0.91 -12.58
C PHE A 103 -10.67 0.98 -11.61
N MET A 104 -10.94 1.33 -10.35
CA MET A 104 -9.94 1.44 -9.29
C MET A 104 -9.24 0.11 -8.93
N LEU A 105 -9.80 -1.02 -9.32
CA LEU A 105 -9.18 -2.35 -9.20
C LEU A 105 -8.83 -2.84 -10.59
N ASN A 106 -7.55 -3.00 -10.87
CA ASN A 106 -7.06 -3.50 -12.14
C ASN A 106 -6.29 -4.80 -11.94
N PHE A 107 -6.69 -5.86 -12.67
CA PHE A 107 -6.10 -7.19 -12.55
C PHE A 107 -4.98 -7.46 -13.57
N ASN A 108 -4.71 -6.52 -14.48
CA ASN A 108 -3.50 -6.52 -15.31
C ASN A 108 -2.34 -5.92 -14.52
N ILE A 109 -1.92 -6.64 -13.48
CA ILE A 109 -0.99 -6.15 -12.46
C ILE A 109 0.42 -6.03 -13.03
N SER A 110 1.05 -4.87 -12.85
CA SER A 110 2.43 -4.61 -13.21
C SER A 110 3.01 -3.43 -12.42
N ALA A 111 4.33 -3.43 -12.23
CA ALA A 111 5.09 -2.36 -11.59
C ALA A 111 6.54 -2.29 -12.06
N ASP A 112 6.83 -2.76 -13.27
CA ASP A 112 8.21 -2.85 -13.79
C ASP A 112 8.73 -1.49 -14.27
N LYS A 113 7.82 -0.60 -14.68
CA LYS A 113 8.17 0.71 -15.21
C LYS A 113 7.92 1.83 -14.21
N ALA A 114 6.78 1.76 -13.49
CA ALA A 114 6.43 2.68 -12.43
C ALA A 114 5.39 2.07 -11.49
N ARG A 115 5.36 2.53 -10.25
CA ARG A 115 4.38 2.09 -9.25
C ARG A 115 4.11 3.17 -8.21
N VAL A 116 3.15 2.92 -7.34
CA VAL A 116 2.90 3.72 -6.13
C VAL A 116 3.40 2.95 -4.92
N ASN A 117 4.45 3.41 -4.27
CA ASN A 117 4.83 2.90 -2.96
C ASN A 117 3.88 3.47 -1.91
N HIS A 118 3.14 2.59 -1.23
CA HIS A 118 2.14 2.96 -0.23
C HIS A 118 2.56 2.50 1.15
N TYR A 119 2.97 3.44 2.00
CA TYR A 119 3.42 3.21 3.39
C TYR A 119 2.22 3.21 4.34
N ILE A 120 1.34 2.22 4.15
CA ILE A 120 -0.02 2.20 4.68
C ILE A 120 -0.08 2.05 6.21
N THR A 121 0.80 1.24 6.80
CA THR A 121 0.85 0.98 8.23
C THR A 121 1.86 1.88 8.94
N LYS A 122 3.06 2.02 8.39
CA LYS A 122 4.23 2.59 9.06
C LYS A 122 4.52 1.83 10.37
N SER A 123 5.02 2.49 11.43
CA SER A 123 5.14 1.86 12.74
C SER A 123 3.77 1.57 13.37
N PHE A 124 3.73 0.62 14.29
CA PHE A 124 2.49 0.28 14.98
C PHE A 124 1.90 1.49 15.75
N ALA A 125 2.74 2.29 16.40
CA ALA A 125 2.30 3.52 17.07
C ALA A 125 1.69 4.54 16.10
N GLU A 126 2.25 4.70 14.88
CA GLU A 126 1.64 5.55 13.85
C GLU A 126 0.32 4.98 13.34
N PHE A 127 0.23 3.64 13.23
CA PHE A 127 -1.04 2.98 12.92
C PHE A 127 -2.09 3.23 14.00
N LEU A 128 -1.75 3.16 15.29
CA LEU A 128 -2.69 3.47 16.37
C LEU A 128 -3.23 4.90 16.30
N ASN A 129 -2.39 5.88 15.92
CA ASN A 129 -2.83 7.24 15.62
C ASN A 129 -3.79 7.29 14.42
N LYS A 130 -3.49 6.52 13.36
CA LYS A 130 -4.38 6.38 12.19
C LYS A 130 -5.72 5.74 12.57
N LYS A 131 -5.69 4.67 13.38
CA LYS A 131 -6.89 4.02 13.93
C LYS A 131 -7.75 5.00 14.72
N GLY A 132 -7.15 5.82 15.57
CA GLY A 132 -7.87 6.83 16.37
C GLY A 132 -8.58 7.89 15.53
N ARG A 133 -8.02 8.25 14.36
CA ARG A 133 -8.66 9.20 13.43
C ARG A 133 -9.76 8.57 12.57
N GLY A 134 -9.65 7.28 12.24
CA GLY A 134 -10.47 6.64 11.22
C GLY A 134 -10.09 7.01 9.79
N HIS A 135 -10.91 6.60 8.85
CA HIS A 135 -10.81 7.00 7.44
C HIS A 135 -11.34 8.42 7.21
N PRO A 136 -10.91 9.11 6.13
CA PRO A 136 -11.38 10.45 5.81
C PRO A 136 -12.92 10.56 5.65
N GLU A 137 -13.55 9.49 5.21
CA GLU A 137 -15.01 9.35 5.07
C GLU A 137 -15.73 9.03 6.40
N GLY A 138 -15.00 8.97 7.52
CA GLY A 138 -15.54 8.75 8.86
C GLY A 138 -15.76 7.30 9.26
N THR A 139 -15.36 6.33 8.42
CA THR A 139 -15.42 4.91 8.80
C THR A 139 -14.30 4.56 9.79
N PRO A 140 -14.58 3.74 10.82
CA PRO A 140 -13.56 3.30 11.76
C PRO A 140 -12.48 2.44 11.10
N ILE A 141 -11.25 2.54 11.60
CA ILE A 141 -10.16 1.62 11.29
C ILE A 141 -9.97 0.72 12.52
N ASP A 142 -9.96 -0.58 12.30
CA ASP A 142 -9.72 -1.58 13.36
C ASP A 142 -8.32 -2.23 13.25
N TYR A 143 -8.00 -3.09 14.20
CA TYR A 143 -6.73 -3.83 14.17
C TYR A 143 -6.63 -4.86 13.04
N GLY A 144 -7.77 -5.36 12.54
CA GLY A 144 -7.80 -6.24 11.37
C GLY A 144 -7.22 -5.56 10.14
N TYR A 145 -7.46 -4.24 9.99
CA TYR A 145 -6.85 -3.43 8.95
C TYR A 145 -5.31 -3.44 9.04
N TYR A 146 -4.73 -3.32 10.25
CA TYR A 146 -3.28 -3.39 10.42
C TYR A 146 -2.75 -4.75 9.98
N PHE A 147 -3.28 -5.84 10.51
CA PHE A 147 -2.81 -7.18 10.17
C PHE A 147 -2.99 -7.52 8.69
N PHE A 148 -4.02 -6.99 8.06
CA PHE A 148 -4.26 -7.18 6.62
C PHE A 148 -3.23 -6.45 5.76
N HIS A 149 -2.80 -5.25 6.17
CA HIS A 149 -1.92 -4.40 5.38
C HIS A 149 -0.45 -4.40 5.83
N ASN A 150 -0.14 -5.01 6.97
CA ASN A 150 1.23 -5.09 7.47
C ASN A 150 1.99 -6.24 6.81
N GLU A 151 2.42 -6.01 5.57
CA GLU A 151 3.08 -6.99 4.73
C GLU A 151 4.59 -6.69 4.65
N ASN A 152 5.40 -7.60 5.20
CA ASN A 152 6.85 -7.49 5.28
C ASN A 152 7.56 -8.68 4.57
N ASP A 153 6.97 -9.19 3.49
CA ASP A 153 7.40 -10.43 2.83
C ASP A 153 8.72 -10.28 2.08
N VAL A 154 8.91 -9.14 1.42
CA VAL A 154 10.13 -8.80 0.67
C VAL A 154 10.83 -7.67 1.41
N LYS A 155 12.09 -7.88 1.76
CA LYS A 155 12.89 -6.92 2.53
C LYS A 155 13.91 -6.20 1.66
N ASN A 156 14.35 -5.02 2.15
CA ASN A 156 15.42 -4.22 1.53
C ASN A 156 15.07 -3.69 0.12
N ASP A 157 13.84 -3.24 -0.07
CA ASP A 157 13.51 -2.48 -1.28
C ASP A 157 14.21 -1.12 -1.26
N MET A 158 15.09 -0.91 -2.24
CA MET A 158 15.92 0.28 -2.36
C MET A 158 15.39 1.27 -3.42
N SER A 159 14.18 1.08 -3.92
CA SER A 159 13.60 1.88 -5.02
C SER A 159 13.56 3.39 -4.72
N MET A 160 13.39 3.76 -3.45
CA MET A 160 13.36 5.17 -3.00
C MET A 160 14.75 5.75 -2.70
N GLN A 161 15.77 4.93 -2.54
CA GLN A 161 17.09 5.40 -2.05
C GLN A 161 17.75 6.44 -2.94
N ARG A 162 17.57 6.33 -4.26
CA ARG A 162 18.12 7.28 -5.22
C ARG A 162 17.57 8.72 -5.08
N PHE A 163 16.38 8.87 -4.48
CA PHE A 163 15.75 10.18 -4.27
C PHE A 163 16.13 10.83 -2.94
N LEU A 164 16.65 10.05 -1.97
CA LEU A 164 16.93 10.53 -0.62
C LEU A 164 17.95 11.67 -0.56
N PRO A 165 19.07 11.64 -1.30
CA PRO A 165 20.06 12.74 -1.23
C PRO A 165 19.44 14.09 -1.60
N GLU A 166 18.69 14.15 -2.68
CA GLU A 166 18.04 15.38 -3.12
C GLU A 166 16.89 15.79 -2.19
N LEU A 167 16.10 14.84 -1.70
CA LEU A 167 15.06 15.10 -0.71
C LEU A 167 15.65 15.71 0.57
N LYS A 168 16.71 15.12 1.13
CA LYS A 168 17.38 15.62 2.32
C LYS A 168 17.98 17.03 2.09
N ARG A 169 18.56 17.26 0.92
CA ARG A 169 19.06 18.59 0.54
C ARG A 169 17.96 19.65 0.52
N ARG A 170 16.80 19.34 -0.09
CA ARG A 170 15.64 20.26 -0.13
C ARG A 170 15.07 20.51 1.26
N MET A 171 14.94 19.48 2.08
CA MET A 171 14.46 19.62 3.46
C MET A 171 15.38 20.49 4.31
N ALA A 172 16.69 20.38 4.14
CA ALA A 172 17.65 21.25 4.84
C ALA A 172 17.52 22.72 4.42
N GLN A 173 17.10 23.00 3.19
CA GLN A 173 16.88 24.37 2.69
C GLN A 173 15.52 24.97 3.11
N SER A 174 14.56 24.13 3.43
CA SER A 174 13.23 24.52 3.91
C SER A 174 12.85 23.65 5.10
N PRO A 175 13.44 23.88 6.27
CA PRO A 175 13.18 23.07 7.44
C PRO A 175 11.69 23.17 7.81
N LEU A 176 11.00 22.05 7.73
CA LEU A 176 9.64 21.95 8.23
C LEU A 176 9.68 22.00 9.77
N PRO A 177 8.68 22.62 10.40
CA PRO A 177 8.58 22.57 11.84
C PRO A 177 8.53 21.11 12.30
N ASN A 178 9.35 20.77 13.27
CA ASN A 178 9.29 19.47 13.92
C ASN A 178 8.00 19.41 14.75
N VAL A 179 6.93 18.90 14.15
CA VAL A 179 5.69 18.66 14.87
C VAL A 179 5.79 17.29 15.52
N PRO A 180 5.88 17.22 16.86
CA PRO A 180 5.89 15.93 17.53
C PRO A 180 4.61 15.18 17.21
N LEU A 181 4.74 13.88 16.92
CA LEU A 181 3.55 13.03 16.86
C LEU A 181 2.84 13.06 18.22
N PRO A 182 1.51 13.05 18.23
CA PRO A 182 0.78 12.84 19.47
C PRO A 182 1.31 11.55 20.13
N ARG A 183 1.82 11.66 21.34
CA ARG A 183 2.13 10.48 22.13
C ARG A 183 0.80 9.90 22.58
N LEU A 184 0.56 8.65 22.24
CA LEU A 184 -0.51 7.91 22.88
C LEU A 184 -0.05 7.61 24.29
N PRO A 185 -0.75 8.09 25.33
CA PRO A 185 -0.40 7.77 26.70
C PRO A 185 -0.48 6.25 26.90
N ASP A 186 0.38 5.72 27.75
CA ASP A 186 0.36 4.31 28.19
C ASP A 186 0.64 3.25 27.11
N LEU A 187 1.24 3.61 25.98
CA LEU A 187 1.71 2.60 25.03
C LEU A 187 3.02 1.97 25.55
N PRO A 188 3.14 0.63 25.48
CA PRO A 188 4.41 -0.05 25.70
C PRO A 188 5.42 0.37 24.60
N GLU A 189 6.69 0.06 24.84
CA GLU A 189 7.76 0.40 23.89
C GLU A 189 7.97 -0.66 22.82
N THR A 190 7.45 -1.88 23.04
CA THR A 190 7.70 -3.02 22.15
C THR A 190 6.43 -3.85 21.92
N PHE A 191 6.42 -4.63 20.84
CA PHE A 191 5.37 -5.61 20.59
C PHE A 191 5.28 -6.70 21.66
N ALA A 192 6.38 -7.01 22.35
CA ALA A 192 6.40 -8.05 23.38
C ALA A 192 5.54 -7.69 24.59
N ASP A 193 5.43 -6.39 24.85
CA ASP A 193 4.70 -5.86 26.01
C ASP A 193 3.27 -5.42 25.65
N PHE A 194 2.86 -5.59 24.38
CA PHE A 194 1.54 -5.21 23.91
C PHE A 194 0.57 -6.39 23.91
N TYR A 195 -0.58 -6.18 24.59
CA TYR A 195 -1.66 -7.14 24.65
C TYR A 195 -2.96 -6.51 24.14
N PHE A 196 -3.66 -7.24 23.28
CA PHE A 196 -5.02 -6.88 22.88
C PHE A 196 -6.00 -7.23 24.00
N THR A 197 -7.01 -6.39 24.20
CA THR A 197 -8.11 -6.74 25.10
C THR A 197 -8.89 -7.94 24.56
N PRO A 198 -9.63 -8.69 25.42
CA PRO A 198 -10.49 -9.78 24.95
C PRO A 198 -11.46 -9.34 23.85
N GLU A 199 -11.99 -8.12 23.94
CA GLU A 199 -12.89 -7.56 22.93
C GLU A 199 -12.18 -7.32 21.59
N ASP A 200 -10.97 -6.72 21.60
CA ASP A 200 -10.21 -6.46 20.38
C ASP A 200 -9.82 -7.77 19.69
N VAL A 201 -9.27 -8.74 20.43
CA VAL A 201 -8.87 -10.03 19.84
C VAL A 201 -10.07 -10.82 19.33
N SER A 202 -11.21 -10.76 20.01
CA SER A 202 -12.45 -11.40 19.55
C SER A 202 -12.91 -10.80 18.22
N ARG A 203 -12.84 -9.47 18.08
CA ARG A 203 -13.16 -8.76 16.85
C ARG A 203 -12.18 -9.10 15.71
N ILE A 204 -10.87 -9.12 16.00
CA ILE A 204 -9.82 -9.46 15.03
C ILE A 204 -9.99 -10.89 14.50
N LEU A 205 -10.22 -11.85 15.40
CA LEU A 205 -10.22 -13.28 15.07
C LEU A 205 -11.63 -13.84 14.78
N GLY A 206 -12.69 -13.05 15.04
CA GLY A 206 -14.09 -13.46 14.80
C GLY A 206 -14.55 -14.65 15.65
N ARG A 207 -14.01 -14.79 16.87
CA ARG A 207 -14.41 -15.77 17.89
C ARG A 207 -14.18 -15.18 19.27
N GLU A 208 -14.88 -15.69 20.28
CA GLU A 208 -14.80 -15.18 21.65
C GLU A 208 -13.46 -15.51 22.33
N PHE A 209 -12.96 -14.53 23.07
CA PHE A 209 -11.83 -14.64 23.99
C PHE A 209 -12.22 -13.99 25.32
N SER A 210 -11.79 -14.58 26.43
CA SER A 210 -12.07 -14.10 27.76
C SER A 210 -10.88 -13.41 28.45
N GLU A 211 -9.68 -13.61 27.90
CA GLU A 211 -8.44 -13.08 28.44
C GLU A 211 -7.71 -12.23 27.41
N PRO A 212 -6.87 -11.25 27.83
CA PRO A 212 -5.99 -10.53 26.93
C PRO A 212 -5.02 -11.47 26.20
N VAL A 213 -4.75 -11.19 24.94
CA VAL A 213 -3.85 -12.00 24.10
C VAL A 213 -2.70 -11.13 23.61
N SER A 214 -1.48 -11.66 23.67
CA SER A 214 -0.29 -10.94 23.21
C SER A 214 -0.37 -10.60 21.73
N PHE A 215 0.35 -9.55 21.32
CA PHE A 215 0.44 -9.15 19.92
C PHE A 215 0.88 -10.32 19.02
N TYR A 216 1.96 -10.99 19.38
CA TYR A 216 2.51 -12.07 18.58
C TYR A 216 1.59 -13.28 18.44
N GLU A 217 0.90 -13.64 19.49
CA GLU A 217 -0.07 -14.74 19.45
C GLU A 217 -1.26 -14.37 18.56
N THR A 218 -1.78 -13.14 18.71
CA THR A 218 -2.87 -12.62 17.87
C THR A 218 -2.47 -12.59 16.39
N GLU A 219 -1.26 -12.14 16.07
CA GLU A 219 -0.73 -12.15 14.71
C GLU A 219 -0.62 -13.57 14.14
N GLN A 220 -0.10 -14.51 14.93
CA GLN A 220 -0.01 -15.92 14.50
C GLN A 220 -1.38 -16.53 14.21
N LEU A 221 -2.37 -16.28 15.07
CA LEU A 221 -3.74 -16.76 14.90
C LEU A 221 -4.39 -16.12 13.65
N TRP A 222 -4.18 -14.83 13.46
CA TRP A 222 -4.64 -14.12 12.26
C TRP A 222 -4.06 -14.71 10.97
N ARG A 223 -2.75 -14.88 10.90
CA ARG A 223 -2.06 -15.47 9.73
C ARG A 223 -2.51 -16.89 9.43
N LYS A 224 -2.79 -17.70 10.46
CA LYS A 224 -3.35 -19.04 10.28
C LYS A 224 -4.75 -19.02 9.68
N ARG A 225 -5.58 -18.06 10.07
CA ARG A 225 -6.94 -17.89 9.53
C ARG A 225 -6.94 -17.55 8.05
N LEU A 226 -6.01 -16.73 7.58
CA LEU A 226 -5.93 -16.27 6.19
C LEU A 226 -5.28 -17.29 5.24
N ARG A 227 -4.47 -18.22 5.73
CA ARG A 227 -3.79 -19.22 4.89
C ARG A 227 -4.71 -19.97 3.90
N PRO A 228 -5.95 -20.36 4.22
CA PRO A 228 -6.84 -21.00 3.26
C PRO A 228 -7.32 -20.08 2.13
N VAL A 229 -7.36 -18.77 2.37
CA VAL A 229 -7.89 -17.77 1.43
C VAL A 229 -6.85 -17.34 0.40
N TYR A 230 -5.56 -17.37 0.78
CA TYR A 230 -4.43 -16.93 -0.04
C TYR A 230 -3.46 -18.05 -0.42
N ALA A 231 -3.78 -19.31 -0.12
CA ALA A 231 -3.09 -20.41 -0.74
C ALA A 231 -3.39 -20.33 -2.25
N ALA A 232 -2.41 -19.89 -3.03
CA ALA A 232 -2.51 -19.95 -4.49
C ALA A 232 -2.98 -21.35 -4.87
N PRO A 233 -3.90 -21.51 -5.83
CA PRO A 233 -4.22 -22.82 -6.35
C PRO A 233 -2.90 -23.46 -6.77
N ALA A 234 -2.57 -24.59 -6.14
CA ALA A 234 -1.41 -25.35 -6.49
C ALA A 234 -1.45 -25.57 -8.00
N GLU A 235 -0.30 -25.38 -8.64
CA GLU A 235 -0.05 -25.58 -10.05
C GLU A 235 -0.86 -26.74 -10.64
N THR A 236 -1.97 -26.43 -11.28
CA THR A 236 -2.68 -27.34 -12.18
C THR A 236 -2.56 -26.80 -13.60
N ALA A 237 -1.33 -26.76 -14.08
CA ALA A 237 -1.03 -26.59 -15.49
C ALA A 237 0.19 -27.45 -15.87
N ALA A 238 0.19 -28.70 -15.43
CA ALA A 238 0.96 -29.72 -16.11
C ALA A 238 0.17 -30.11 -17.36
N GLY A 239 0.70 -29.73 -18.51
CA GLY A 239 0.53 -30.26 -19.85
C GLY A 239 -0.71 -31.12 -20.15
N LYS A 240 -1.71 -30.54 -20.79
CA LYS A 240 -2.54 -31.32 -21.72
C LYS A 240 -2.18 -30.90 -23.14
N ASP A 241 -1.41 -31.77 -23.78
CA ASP A 241 -1.17 -31.82 -25.22
C ASP A 241 -2.48 -31.63 -25.98
N ILE A 242 -2.59 -30.52 -26.69
CA ILE A 242 -3.59 -30.39 -27.76
C ILE A 242 -3.00 -31.08 -28.98
N LYS A 243 -3.29 -32.36 -29.14
CA LYS A 243 -3.12 -33.04 -30.42
C LYS A 243 -4.05 -32.35 -31.43
N ARG A 244 -3.47 -31.68 -32.42
CA ARG A 244 -4.12 -31.33 -33.66
C ARG A 244 -4.62 -32.62 -34.27
N GLN A 245 -5.92 -32.72 -34.48
CA GLN A 245 -6.47 -33.60 -35.49
C GLN A 245 -6.75 -32.78 -36.77
N GLU A 246 -5.89 -32.98 -37.73
CA GLU A 246 -6.20 -32.71 -39.13
C GLU A 246 -7.22 -33.74 -39.61
N LYS A 247 -8.35 -33.24 -40.07
CA LYS A 247 -9.06 -33.77 -41.22
C LYS A 247 -10.06 -32.71 -41.74
#